data_d058cfa542ab30960ffea7303e5d6017
#
_entry.id   d058cfa542ab30960ffea7303e5d6017
#
_cell.length_a   1.000
_cell.length_b   1.000
_cell.length_c   1.000
_cell.angle_alpha   90.00
_cell.angle_beta   90.00
_cell.angle_gamma   90.00
#
_symmetry.space_group_name_H-M   'P 1'
#
loop_
_entity.id
_entity.type
_entity.pdbx_description
1 polymer ?
#
loop_
_entity_poly.entity_id
_entity_poly.type
_entity_poly.pdbx_seq_one_letter_code
_entity_poly.pdbx_strand_id
1 'polypeptide(L)'
;MNFFAATVAATATALSLGASAQAEGMVSYKTTLSFDDVTFGLESAITDRGLVVDHISHVGDMLERTRADVGSDVVLFEKADVYSFCSAQLSRQVMEADPMNIMFCPYDIFVAQIPGEEEITIGFRAFPEGEMQVIQEL
;
A
#
# COMPACT_ATOMS: atom_id res chain seq x y z
N MET A 1 29.61 15.87 -56.16
CA MET A 1 28.85 14.73 -55.57
C MET A 1 28.84 14.92 -54.06
N ASN A 2 27.77 15.54 -53.53
CA ASN A 2 27.63 15.85 -52.11
C ASN A 2 26.76 14.75 -51.43
N PHE A 3 27.35 14.01 -50.52
CA PHE A 3 26.62 13.06 -49.70
C PHE A 3 26.12 13.78 -48.42
N PHE A 4 24.81 13.97 -48.31
CA PHE A 4 24.15 14.38 -47.08
C PHE A 4 23.99 13.16 -46.19
N ALA A 5 24.66 13.16 -45.04
CA ALA A 5 24.43 12.18 -43.99
C ALA A 5 23.27 12.68 -43.09
N ALA A 6 22.17 11.99 -43.11
CA ALA A 6 21.03 12.24 -42.24
C ALA A 6 21.26 11.53 -40.89
N THR A 7 21.48 12.31 -39.85
CA THR A 7 21.57 11.82 -38.48
C THR A 7 20.13 11.61 -37.91
N VAL A 8 19.75 10.40 -37.67
CA VAL A 8 18.49 10.06 -36.96
C VAL A 8 18.77 10.15 -35.48
N ALA A 9 18.21 11.15 -34.82
CA ALA A 9 18.22 11.28 -33.36
C ALA A 9 17.11 10.35 -32.77
N ALA A 10 17.53 9.29 -32.11
CA ALA A 10 16.63 8.44 -31.33
C ALA A 10 16.32 9.11 -29.99
N THR A 11 15.09 9.60 -29.82
CA THR A 11 14.61 10.08 -28.53
C THR A 11 14.24 8.90 -27.65
N ALA A 12 15.08 8.61 -26.67
CA ALA A 12 14.77 7.64 -25.62
C ALA A 12 13.80 8.29 -24.62
N THR A 13 12.55 7.84 -24.63
CA THR A 13 11.54 8.19 -23.61
C THR A 13 11.89 7.42 -22.33
N ALA A 14 12.47 8.09 -21.36
CA ALA A 14 12.70 7.52 -20.03
C ALA A 14 11.35 7.42 -19.30
N LEU A 15 10.86 6.20 -19.07
CA LEU A 15 9.82 5.96 -18.09
C LEU A 15 10.41 6.27 -16.71
N SER A 16 9.98 7.38 -16.11
CA SER A 16 10.26 7.66 -14.71
C SER A 16 9.39 6.74 -13.84
N LEU A 17 9.98 5.65 -13.32
CA LEU A 17 9.43 4.96 -12.17
C LEU A 17 9.47 5.95 -11.00
N GLY A 18 8.29 6.35 -10.51
CA GLY A 18 8.15 7.21 -9.36
C GLY A 18 8.90 6.62 -8.16
N ALA A 19 9.80 7.40 -7.58
CA ALA A 19 10.51 7.02 -6.39
C ALA A 19 9.50 6.77 -5.25
N SER A 20 9.54 5.56 -4.66
CA SER A 20 8.82 5.28 -3.42
C SER A 20 9.35 6.18 -2.32
N ALA A 21 8.51 7.06 -1.77
CA ALA A 21 8.85 7.82 -0.56
C ALA A 21 8.76 6.85 0.63
N GLN A 22 9.91 6.44 1.15
CA GLN A 22 9.98 5.71 2.42
C GLN A 22 10.02 6.75 3.55
N ALA A 23 8.89 6.96 4.22
CA ALA A 23 8.92 7.49 5.57
C ALA A 23 9.42 6.38 6.50
N GLU A 24 10.22 6.72 7.51
CA GLU A 24 10.73 5.76 8.48
C GLU A 24 9.56 4.96 9.08
N GLY A 25 9.52 3.64 8.85
CA GLY A 25 8.45 2.76 9.33
C GLY A 25 7.23 2.57 8.40
N MET A 26 7.26 3.10 7.16
CA MET A 26 6.19 2.89 6.17
C MET A 26 6.77 2.63 4.79
N VAL A 27 6.19 1.67 4.08
CA VAL A 27 6.38 1.45 2.64
C VAL A 27 5.11 1.85 1.93
N SER A 28 5.19 2.70 0.91
CA SER A 28 4.02 3.13 0.16
C SER A 28 4.32 3.34 -1.33
N TYR A 29 3.27 3.19 -2.13
CA TYR A 29 3.26 3.37 -3.58
C TYR A 29 2.09 4.27 -3.96
N LYS A 30 2.23 4.99 -5.07
CA LYS A 30 1.17 5.83 -5.63
C LYS A 30 0.77 5.36 -7.02
N THR A 31 -0.52 5.50 -7.35
CA THR A 31 -1.08 5.15 -8.65
C THR A 31 -2.22 6.10 -9.03
N THR A 32 -2.45 6.24 -10.33
CA THR A 32 -3.58 7.00 -10.89
C THR A 32 -4.78 6.12 -11.22
N LEU A 33 -4.77 4.84 -10.86
CA LEU A 33 -5.96 3.99 -10.92
C LEU A 33 -7.03 4.49 -9.97
N SER A 34 -8.30 4.14 -10.21
CA SER A 34 -9.37 4.49 -9.29
C SER A 34 -9.21 3.78 -7.94
N PHE A 35 -9.78 4.35 -6.87
CA PHE A 35 -9.79 3.71 -5.55
C PHE A 35 -10.38 2.30 -5.61
N ASP A 36 -11.49 2.14 -6.34
CA ASP A 36 -12.19 0.87 -6.47
C ASP A 36 -11.36 -0.18 -7.24
N ASP A 37 -10.60 0.23 -8.29
CA ASP A 37 -9.69 -0.67 -9.01
C ASP A 37 -8.52 -1.11 -8.12
N VAL A 38 -7.97 -0.19 -7.32
CA VAL A 38 -6.87 -0.49 -6.39
C VAL A 38 -7.33 -1.47 -5.30
N THR A 39 -8.48 -1.24 -4.69
CA THR A 39 -9.02 -2.12 -3.63
C THR A 39 -9.39 -3.48 -4.18
N PHE A 40 -10.03 -3.56 -5.34
CA PHE A 40 -10.33 -4.82 -6.02
C PHE A 40 -9.03 -5.60 -6.36
N GLY A 41 -8.03 -4.90 -6.90
CA GLY A 41 -6.73 -5.49 -7.20
C GLY A 41 -5.99 -6.00 -5.96
N LEU A 42 -6.07 -5.27 -4.84
CA LEU A 42 -5.50 -5.66 -3.56
C LEU A 42 -6.16 -6.93 -3.00
N GLU A 43 -7.49 -6.98 -2.96
CA GLU A 43 -8.21 -8.18 -2.50
C GLU A 43 -7.88 -9.41 -3.36
N SER A 44 -7.83 -9.23 -4.69
CA SER A 44 -7.43 -10.29 -5.60
C SER A 44 -6.00 -10.75 -5.33
N ALA A 45 -5.06 -9.83 -5.15
CA ALA A 45 -3.67 -10.16 -4.87
C ALA A 45 -3.47 -10.91 -3.55
N ILE A 46 -4.24 -10.58 -2.51
CA ILE A 46 -4.25 -11.28 -1.21
C ILE A 46 -4.78 -12.69 -1.39
N THR A 47 -5.95 -12.84 -2.01
CA THR A 47 -6.61 -14.16 -2.16
C THR A 47 -5.88 -15.09 -3.13
N ASP A 48 -5.29 -14.57 -4.20
CA ASP A 48 -4.49 -15.35 -5.16
C ASP A 48 -3.22 -15.94 -4.52
N ARG A 49 -2.74 -15.35 -3.43
CA ARG A 49 -1.65 -15.89 -2.62
C ARG A 49 -2.11 -16.92 -1.58
N GLY A 50 -3.40 -17.26 -1.57
CA GLY A 50 -3.98 -18.17 -0.59
C GLY A 50 -4.12 -17.57 0.81
N LEU A 51 -4.08 -16.24 0.92
CA LEU A 51 -4.31 -15.51 2.16
C LEU A 51 -5.79 -15.16 2.29
N VAL A 52 -6.23 -14.88 3.52
CA VAL A 52 -7.63 -14.55 3.81
C VAL A 52 -7.69 -13.12 4.34
N VAL A 53 -8.54 -12.29 3.73
CA VAL A 53 -8.89 -10.99 4.30
C VAL A 53 -9.81 -11.22 5.50
N ASP A 54 -9.32 -10.93 6.69
CA ASP A 54 -10.06 -11.12 7.94
C ASP A 54 -11.06 -9.98 8.18
N HIS A 55 -10.63 -8.75 7.86
CA HIS A 55 -11.42 -7.54 8.10
C HIS A 55 -10.99 -6.41 7.17
N ILE A 56 -11.98 -5.58 6.80
CA ILE A 56 -11.73 -4.31 6.11
C ILE A 56 -12.26 -3.20 7.01
N SER A 57 -11.37 -2.33 7.48
CA SER A 57 -11.73 -1.13 8.25
C SER A 57 -11.94 0.04 7.30
N HIS A 58 -13.18 0.53 7.16
CA HIS A 58 -13.52 1.73 6.40
C HIS A 58 -13.21 2.98 7.24
N VAL A 59 -11.90 3.28 7.35
CA VAL A 59 -11.38 4.34 8.24
C VAL A 59 -11.83 5.72 7.76
N GLY A 60 -11.85 5.94 6.44
CA GLY A 60 -12.32 7.19 5.85
C GLY A 60 -13.77 7.51 6.25
N ASP A 61 -14.66 6.53 6.11
CA ASP A 61 -16.07 6.66 6.49
C ASP A 61 -16.26 6.91 7.99
N MET A 62 -15.50 6.21 8.81
CA MET A 62 -15.53 6.38 10.26
C MET A 62 -15.12 7.79 10.66
N LEU A 63 -14.01 8.30 10.12
CA LEU A 63 -13.49 9.62 10.43
C LEU A 63 -14.43 10.72 9.93
N GLU A 64 -15.02 10.58 8.74
CA GLU A 64 -15.99 11.55 8.22
C GLU A 64 -17.26 11.57 9.07
N ARG A 65 -17.82 10.42 9.42
CA ARG A 65 -19.04 10.30 10.24
C ARG A 65 -18.87 10.90 11.63
N THR A 66 -17.69 10.76 12.23
CA THR A 66 -17.42 11.24 13.61
C THR A 66 -16.80 12.63 13.68
N ARG A 67 -16.51 13.25 12.55
CA ARG A 67 -15.81 14.52 12.42
C ARG A 67 -16.42 15.64 13.27
N ALA A 68 -17.71 15.85 13.15
CA ALA A 68 -18.42 16.89 13.91
C ALA A 68 -18.45 16.58 15.41
N ASP A 69 -18.57 15.30 15.80
CA ASP A 69 -18.64 14.89 17.21
C ASP A 69 -17.33 15.19 17.97
N VAL A 70 -16.21 15.17 17.28
CA VAL A 70 -14.89 15.49 17.84
C VAL A 70 -14.49 16.96 17.62
N GLY A 71 -15.38 17.80 17.05
CA GLY A 71 -15.15 19.22 16.84
C GLY A 71 -14.14 19.55 15.75
N SER A 72 -14.01 18.71 14.72
CA SER A 72 -13.12 18.94 13.59
C SER A 72 -13.91 19.36 12.34
N ASP A 73 -13.36 20.32 11.58
CA ASP A 73 -13.90 20.75 10.27
C ASP A 73 -13.07 20.20 9.09
N VAL A 74 -12.02 19.42 9.38
CA VAL A 74 -11.08 18.93 8.37
C VAL A 74 -11.55 17.60 7.77
N VAL A 75 -11.71 17.55 6.44
CA VAL A 75 -11.89 16.31 5.67
C VAL A 75 -10.50 15.69 5.46
N LEU A 76 -10.24 14.53 6.05
CA LEU A 76 -8.93 13.89 6.02
C LEU A 76 -8.73 13.03 4.77
N PHE A 77 -9.77 12.31 4.35
CA PHE A 77 -9.73 11.42 3.22
C PHE A 77 -10.98 11.56 2.36
N GLU A 78 -10.84 11.42 1.05
CA GLU A 78 -11.97 11.15 0.15
C GLU A 78 -12.46 9.71 0.36
N LYS A 79 -11.52 8.77 0.41
CA LYS A 79 -11.72 7.36 0.74
C LYS A 79 -10.48 6.83 1.47
N ALA A 80 -10.67 5.98 2.48
CA ALA A 80 -9.55 5.29 3.13
C ALA A 80 -10.01 3.98 3.77
N ASP A 81 -9.37 2.88 3.37
CA ASP A 81 -9.62 1.54 3.88
C ASP A 81 -8.32 0.89 4.35
N VAL A 82 -8.43 0.06 5.38
CA VAL A 82 -7.34 -0.79 5.87
C VAL A 82 -7.79 -2.24 5.76
N TYR A 83 -7.02 -3.02 5.02
CA TYR A 83 -7.21 -4.44 4.78
C TYR A 83 -6.35 -5.24 5.74
N SER A 84 -6.98 -5.93 6.68
CA SER A 84 -6.32 -6.82 7.63
C SER A 84 -6.41 -8.26 7.12
N PHE A 85 -5.29 -8.96 7.11
CA PHE A 85 -5.22 -10.34 6.62
C PHE A 85 -4.17 -11.15 7.38
N CYS A 86 -4.29 -12.48 7.35
CA CYS A 86 -3.35 -13.39 7.98
C CYS A 86 -2.85 -14.44 6.99
N SER A 87 -1.61 -14.88 7.24
CA SER A 87 -1.03 -16.08 6.65
C SER A 87 -0.82 -17.11 7.75
N ALA A 88 -1.57 -18.21 7.73
CA ALA A 88 -1.44 -19.26 8.73
C ALA A 88 0.00 -19.81 8.80
N GLN A 89 0.65 -19.97 7.65
CA GLN A 89 2.01 -20.47 7.56
C GLN A 89 3.03 -19.47 8.13
N LEU A 90 2.98 -18.21 7.68
CA LEU A 90 3.95 -17.19 8.11
C LEU A 90 3.74 -16.80 9.56
N SER A 91 2.49 -16.60 9.98
CA SER A 91 2.17 -16.30 11.38
C SER A 91 2.68 -17.40 12.33
N ARG A 92 2.55 -18.67 11.91
CA ARG A 92 3.07 -19.78 12.72
C ARG A 92 4.60 -19.75 12.80
N GLN A 93 5.31 -19.60 11.69
CA GLN A 93 6.77 -19.54 11.66
C GLN A 93 7.33 -18.41 12.53
N VAL A 94 6.71 -17.23 12.42
CA VAL A 94 7.12 -16.04 13.17
C VAL A 94 6.87 -16.19 14.67
N MET A 95 5.71 -16.77 15.06
CA MET A 95 5.37 -16.96 16.47
C MET A 95 6.04 -18.19 17.10
N GLU A 96 6.48 -19.17 16.31
CA GLU A 96 7.32 -20.27 16.82
C GLU A 96 8.73 -19.76 17.17
N ALA A 97 9.24 -18.73 16.47
CA ALA A 97 10.50 -18.08 16.82
C ALA A 97 10.39 -17.25 18.11
N ASP A 98 9.32 -16.44 18.24
CA ASP A 98 8.94 -15.73 19.46
C ASP A 98 7.42 -15.51 19.49
N PRO A 99 6.69 -16.04 20.48
CA PRO A 99 5.24 -15.84 20.61
C PRO A 99 4.83 -14.36 20.71
N MET A 100 5.69 -13.43 21.15
CA MET A 100 5.40 -12.01 21.24
C MET A 100 5.34 -11.32 19.87
N ASN A 101 5.79 -11.98 18.81
CA ASN A 101 5.58 -11.53 17.44
C ASN A 101 4.08 -11.50 17.04
N ILE A 102 3.18 -11.98 17.90
CA ILE A 102 1.73 -11.76 17.77
C ILE A 102 1.37 -10.28 17.63
N MET A 103 2.21 -9.37 18.11
CA MET A 103 2.03 -7.91 17.97
C MET A 103 2.00 -7.43 16.49
N PHE A 104 2.47 -8.24 15.57
CA PHE A 104 2.49 -7.93 14.13
C PHE A 104 1.36 -8.61 13.35
N CYS A 105 0.46 -9.34 14.04
CA CYS A 105 -0.67 -10.02 13.43
C CYS A 105 -2.00 -9.38 13.91
N PRO A 106 -2.95 -9.08 13.00
CA PRO A 106 -2.92 -9.31 11.56
C PRO A 106 -1.97 -8.37 10.81
N TYR A 107 -1.65 -8.71 9.56
CA TYR A 107 -0.94 -7.83 8.64
C TYR A 107 -1.93 -6.85 8.03
N ASP A 108 -1.50 -5.60 7.86
CA ASP A 108 -2.39 -4.53 7.39
C ASP A 108 -1.80 -3.84 6.16
N ILE A 109 -2.64 -3.64 5.14
CA ILE A 109 -2.35 -2.78 3.99
C ILE A 109 -3.44 -1.71 3.94
N PHE A 110 -3.04 -0.44 3.87
CA PHE A 110 -3.98 0.66 3.69
C PHE A 110 -4.05 1.10 2.23
N VAL A 111 -5.22 1.59 1.84
CA VAL A 111 -5.46 2.30 0.58
C VAL A 111 -6.12 3.63 0.94
N ALA A 112 -5.57 4.75 0.46
CA ALA A 112 -6.06 6.07 0.81
C ALA A 112 -6.06 7.02 -0.39
N GLN A 113 -7.10 7.85 -0.46
CA GLN A 113 -7.23 8.98 -1.36
C GLN A 113 -7.34 10.26 -0.53
N ILE A 114 -6.40 11.17 -0.74
CA ILE A 114 -6.37 12.47 -0.04
C ILE A 114 -7.24 13.46 -0.82
N PRO A 115 -8.02 14.34 -0.15
CA PRO A 115 -8.84 15.34 -0.81
C PRO A 115 -8.02 16.23 -1.75
N GLY A 116 -8.48 16.31 -3.01
CA GLY A 116 -7.82 17.11 -4.05
C GLY A 116 -6.59 16.45 -4.70
N GLU A 117 -6.20 15.23 -4.31
CA GLU A 117 -5.20 14.43 -5.01
C GLU A 117 -5.88 13.44 -5.97
N GLU A 118 -5.34 13.31 -7.19
CA GLU A 118 -5.80 12.31 -8.16
C GLU A 118 -5.18 10.93 -7.89
N GLU A 119 -4.04 10.89 -7.19
CA GLU A 119 -3.33 9.67 -6.91
C GLU A 119 -3.88 8.95 -5.67
N ILE A 120 -4.00 7.64 -5.80
CA ILE A 120 -4.27 6.73 -4.69
C ILE A 120 -2.95 6.28 -4.09
N THR A 121 -2.84 6.33 -2.77
CA THR A 121 -1.71 5.78 -2.02
C THR A 121 -2.09 4.42 -1.46
N ILE A 122 -1.27 3.41 -1.72
CA ILE A 122 -1.33 2.09 -1.10
C ILE A 122 -0.05 1.87 -0.31
N GLY A 123 -0.15 1.31 0.89
CA GLY A 123 1.05 1.11 1.71
C GLY A 123 0.80 0.24 2.93
N PHE A 124 1.90 -0.05 3.61
CA PHE A 124 1.90 -0.87 4.81
C PHE A 124 3.00 -0.41 5.79
N ARG A 125 2.90 -0.85 7.04
CA ARG A 125 3.92 -0.61 8.04
C ARG A 125 5.14 -1.48 7.75
N ALA A 126 6.32 -0.86 7.64
CA ALA A 126 7.57 -1.59 7.53
C ALA A 126 7.84 -2.39 8.81
N PHE A 127 8.31 -3.62 8.67
CA PHE A 127 8.71 -4.44 9.79
C PHE A 127 10.16 -4.14 10.17
N PRO A 128 10.55 -4.32 11.46
CA PRO A 128 11.93 -4.11 11.89
C PRO A 128 12.91 -4.99 11.10
N GLU A 129 14.03 -4.39 10.70
CA GLU A 129 15.10 -5.14 10.03
C GLU A 129 15.75 -6.12 11.03
N GLY A 130 16.09 -7.32 10.55
CA GLY A 130 17.02 -8.27 11.20
C GLY A 130 16.38 -9.44 11.93
N GLU A 131 15.20 -9.34 12.53
CA GLU A 131 14.59 -10.47 13.27
C GLU A 131 13.41 -11.12 12.54
N MET A 132 12.94 -10.51 11.48
CA MET A 132 11.69 -10.88 10.82
C MET A 132 11.84 -11.05 9.31
N GLN A 133 12.94 -11.61 8.82
CA GLN A 133 13.17 -11.90 7.40
C GLN A 133 12.00 -12.66 6.75
N VAL A 134 11.34 -13.53 7.51
CA VAL A 134 10.20 -14.34 7.04
C VAL A 134 8.98 -13.47 6.70
N ILE A 135 8.81 -12.30 7.35
CA ILE A 135 7.68 -11.39 7.06
C ILE A 135 7.98 -10.50 5.86
N GLN A 136 9.24 -10.24 5.56
CA GLN A 136 9.64 -9.42 4.41
C GLN A 136 9.43 -10.12 3.06
N GLU A 137 9.13 -11.41 3.07
CA GLU A 137 8.79 -12.21 1.87
C GLU A 137 7.29 -12.17 1.51
N LEU A 138 6.47 -11.47 2.31
CA LEU A 138 5.06 -11.18 2.01
C LEU A 138 4.93 -10.06 0.99
#